data_b5f1fd903adb59e5173a873cec6cefb2
#
_entry.id   b5f1fd903adb59e5173a873cec6cefb2
#
_cell.length_a   1.000
_cell.length_b   1.000
_cell.length_c   1.000
_cell.angle_alpha   90.00
_cell.angle_beta   90.00
_cell.angle_gamma   90.00
#
_symmetry.space_group_name_H-M   'P 1'
#
loop_
_entity.id
_entity.type
_entity.pdbx_description
1 polymer ?
#
loop_
_entity_poly.entity_id
_entity_poly.type
_entity_poly.pdbx_seq_one_letter_code
_entity_poly.pdbx_strand_id
1 'polypeptide(L)'
;MALVLTLGIYEMHERNTPGVGAVLARYDLASVPEAHCYLTYEGARIDVTRSGAGPSEPIARFLHEEAIVPEQIGEYKVALHRRFILTWVGDHAAAVGGRSCEEVWRIREECIAALAQV
;
A
#
# COMPACT_ATOMS: atom_id res chain seq x y z
N MET A 1 -6.84 -13.28 24.73
CA MET A 1 -5.98 -12.41 23.96
C MET A 1 -6.20 -12.58 22.48
N ALA A 2 -6.63 -11.57 21.82
CA ALA A 2 -7.10 -11.69 20.46
C ALA A 2 -6.10 -11.15 19.46
N LEU A 3 -6.06 -11.79 18.31
CA LEU A 3 -5.45 -11.20 17.11
C LEU A 3 -6.38 -10.10 16.63
N VAL A 4 -5.81 -8.99 16.21
CA VAL A 4 -6.57 -7.87 15.69
C VAL A 4 -6.29 -7.74 14.19
N LEU A 5 -7.35 -7.80 13.39
CA LEU A 5 -7.24 -7.54 11.97
C LEU A 5 -7.10 -6.04 11.78
N THR A 6 -6.07 -5.64 11.08
CA THR A 6 -5.71 -4.23 10.93
C THR A 6 -5.57 -3.87 9.46
N LEU A 7 -6.03 -2.69 9.12
CA LEU A 7 -5.87 -2.11 7.78
C LEU A 7 -4.87 -0.97 7.88
N GLY A 8 -3.82 -1.04 7.11
CA GLY A 8 -2.80 0.00 7.08
C GLY A 8 -2.55 0.54 5.69
N ILE A 9 -2.17 1.80 5.63
CA ILE A 9 -1.74 2.44 4.38
C ILE A 9 -0.25 2.71 4.51
N TYR A 10 0.53 2.25 3.53
CA TYR A 10 1.97 2.49 3.53
C TYR A 10 2.44 2.98 2.16
N GLU A 11 3.60 3.59 2.14
CA GLU A 11 4.20 4.02 0.87
C GLU A 11 4.94 2.84 0.25
N MET A 12 4.37 2.31 -0.82
CA MET A 12 4.89 1.13 -1.51
C MET A 12 6.00 1.53 -2.45
N HIS A 13 7.14 0.86 -2.35
CA HIS A 13 8.29 1.06 -3.23
C HIS A 13 9.05 -0.25 -3.38
N GLU A 14 10.07 -0.25 -4.23
CA GLU A 14 10.79 -1.49 -4.55
C GLU A 14 11.38 -2.19 -3.32
N ARG A 15 11.90 -1.43 -2.36
CA ARG A 15 12.58 -2.05 -1.20
C ARG A 15 11.63 -2.81 -0.30
N ASN A 16 10.40 -2.30 -0.10
CA ASN A 16 9.44 -3.01 0.75
C ASN A 16 8.47 -3.89 -0.05
N THR A 17 8.40 -3.69 -1.36
CA THR A 17 7.49 -4.44 -2.23
C THR A 17 8.20 -4.73 -3.54
N PRO A 18 9.13 -5.69 -3.55
CA PRO A 18 9.91 -5.96 -4.75
C PRO A 18 9.04 -6.33 -5.95
N GLY A 19 9.30 -5.72 -7.08
CA GLY A 19 8.53 -5.91 -8.30
C GLY A 19 7.81 -4.66 -8.77
N VAL A 20 7.68 -3.64 -7.94
CA VAL A 20 6.95 -2.42 -8.33
C VAL A 20 7.88 -1.31 -8.83
N GLY A 21 9.18 -1.44 -8.60
CA GLY A 21 10.12 -0.36 -8.91
C GLY A 21 10.14 0.06 -10.36
N ALA A 22 10.04 -0.88 -11.29
CA ALA A 22 10.05 -0.55 -12.72
C ALA A 22 8.81 0.24 -13.13
N VAL A 23 7.66 -0.08 -12.53
CA VAL A 23 6.44 0.69 -12.79
C VAL A 23 6.57 2.10 -12.25
N LEU A 24 7.02 2.24 -11.01
CA LEU A 24 7.21 3.55 -10.41
C LEU A 24 8.19 4.40 -11.21
N ALA A 25 9.27 3.80 -11.69
CA ALA A 25 10.27 4.50 -12.49
C ALA A 25 9.69 5.05 -13.79
N ARG A 26 8.76 4.32 -14.42
CA ARG A 26 8.12 4.80 -15.65
C ARG A 26 7.35 6.09 -15.45
N TYR A 27 6.86 6.32 -14.23
CA TYR A 27 6.06 7.49 -13.90
C TYR A 27 6.83 8.49 -13.05
N ASP A 28 8.12 8.23 -12.84
CA ASP A 28 8.99 9.09 -12.04
C ASP A 28 8.44 9.32 -10.64
N LEU A 29 7.96 8.24 -10.03
CA LEU A 29 7.43 8.26 -8.67
C LEU A 29 8.33 7.49 -7.73
N ALA A 30 8.52 8.02 -6.52
CA ALA A 30 9.29 7.33 -5.50
C ALA A 30 8.47 6.23 -4.83
N SER A 31 7.15 6.43 -4.72
CA SER A 31 6.26 5.48 -4.06
C SER A 31 4.82 5.80 -4.42
N VAL A 32 3.91 4.88 -4.10
CA VAL A 32 2.46 5.14 -4.12
C VAL A 32 1.86 4.53 -2.87
N PRO A 33 0.80 5.16 -2.32
CA PRO A 33 0.13 4.58 -1.15
C PRO A 33 -0.57 3.27 -1.50
N GLU A 34 -0.36 2.27 -0.67
CA GLU A 34 -0.99 0.96 -0.82
C GLU A 34 -1.67 0.56 0.48
N ALA A 35 -2.83 -0.07 0.37
CA ALA A 35 -3.56 -0.58 1.51
C ALA A 35 -3.19 -2.03 1.76
N HIS A 36 -2.91 -2.37 3.00
CA HIS A 36 -2.48 -3.71 3.39
C HIS A 36 -3.24 -4.14 4.64
N CYS A 37 -3.80 -5.35 4.59
CA CYS A 37 -4.45 -5.94 5.77
C CYS A 37 -3.48 -6.92 6.40
N TYR A 38 -3.38 -6.86 7.73
CA TYR A 38 -2.47 -7.73 8.48
C TYR A 38 -3.03 -7.93 9.88
N LEU A 39 -2.44 -8.88 10.59
CA LEU A 39 -2.84 -9.17 11.95
C LEU A 39 -1.86 -8.53 12.92
N THR A 40 -2.38 -8.08 14.05
CA THR A 40 -1.55 -7.66 15.16
C THR A 40 -1.89 -8.49 16.38
N TYR A 41 -0.88 -8.72 17.23
CA TYR A 41 -1.03 -9.43 18.49
C TYR A 41 -0.26 -8.63 19.53
N GLU A 42 -0.97 -8.16 20.54
CA GLU A 42 -0.39 -7.31 21.59
C GLU A 42 0.40 -6.13 21.01
N GLY A 43 -0.15 -5.52 19.98
CA GLY A 43 0.46 -4.36 19.36
C GLY A 43 1.57 -4.66 18.35
N ALA A 44 2.00 -5.90 18.23
CA ALA A 44 3.04 -6.28 17.28
C ALA A 44 2.42 -6.81 16.00
N ARG A 45 2.93 -6.39 14.87
CA ARG A 45 2.47 -6.88 13.57
C ARG A 45 2.98 -8.29 13.33
N ILE A 46 2.09 -9.14 12.83
CA ILE A 46 2.44 -10.49 12.40
C ILE A 46 2.44 -10.48 10.87
N ASP A 47 3.62 -10.60 10.29
CA ASP A 47 3.77 -10.57 8.85
C ASP A 47 4.12 -11.96 8.34
N VAL A 48 3.11 -12.70 7.97
CA VAL A 48 3.26 -14.10 7.58
C VAL A 48 3.16 -14.35 6.09
N THR A 49 2.94 -13.31 5.31
CA THR A 49 2.53 -13.49 3.93
C THR A 49 3.52 -13.05 2.89
N ARG A 50 4.75 -12.97 3.25
CA ARG A 50 5.72 -12.61 2.25
C ARG A 50 6.06 -13.80 1.41
N SER A 51 5.31 -13.98 0.36
CA SER A 51 5.74 -14.94 -0.62
C SER A 51 6.48 -14.17 -1.64
N GLY A 52 7.55 -14.61 -2.01
CA GLY A 52 7.92 -14.06 -3.06
C GLY A 52 9.20 -13.84 -3.63
N ALA A 53 9.40 -12.72 -4.18
CA ALA A 53 10.45 -12.47 -5.10
C ALA A 53 11.79 -12.18 -4.43
N GLY A 54 12.05 -12.75 -3.30
CA GLY A 54 13.32 -12.58 -2.65
C GLY A 54 13.28 -11.62 -1.47
N PRO A 55 14.44 -11.22 -0.95
CA PRO A 55 14.50 -10.41 0.25
C PRO A 55 13.86 -9.03 0.04
N SER A 56 13.14 -8.58 1.05
CA SER A 56 12.59 -7.24 1.04
C SER A 56 12.72 -6.65 2.43
N GLU A 57 12.70 -5.33 2.51
CA GLU A 57 12.64 -4.66 3.79
C GLU A 57 11.24 -4.82 4.34
N PRO A 58 11.09 -4.99 5.66
CA PRO A 58 9.75 -4.96 6.24
C PRO A 58 9.13 -3.59 6.07
N ILE A 59 7.81 -3.54 6.09
CA ILE A 59 7.10 -2.27 6.09
C ILE A 59 7.31 -1.67 7.47
N ALA A 60 8.18 -0.67 7.56
CA ALA A 60 8.58 -0.11 8.84
C ALA A 60 7.60 0.93 9.34
N ARG A 61 6.87 1.59 8.43
CA ARG A 61 6.04 2.72 8.78
C ARG A 61 4.76 2.71 7.98
N PHE A 62 3.66 2.89 8.70
CA PHE A 62 2.36 3.07 8.07
C PHE A 62 1.92 4.53 8.22
N LEU A 63 1.33 5.07 7.16
CA LEU A 63 0.79 6.42 7.17
C LEU A 63 -0.54 6.46 7.93
N HIS A 64 -1.23 5.32 7.99
CA HIS A 64 -2.49 5.19 8.68
C HIS A 64 -2.68 3.72 9.07
N GLU A 65 -3.22 3.47 10.27
CA GLU A 65 -3.56 2.12 10.71
C GLU A 65 -4.86 2.16 11.48
N GLU A 66 -5.74 1.20 11.23
CA GLU A 66 -6.97 1.07 12.00
C GLU A 66 -7.38 -0.39 12.12
N ALA A 67 -8.00 -0.73 13.25
CA ALA A 67 -8.57 -2.06 13.43
C ALA A 67 -9.84 -2.15 12.59
N ILE A 68 -10.03 -3.29 11.93
CA ILE A 68 -11.20 -3.53 11.11
C ILE A 68 -11.78 -4.91 11.42
N VAL A 69 -12.97 -5.18 10.90
CA VAL A 69 -13.57 -6.51 10.91
C VAL A 69 -13.45 -7.12 9.51
N PRO A 70 -13.53 -8.46 9.37
CA PRO A 70 -13.34 -9.10 8.06
C PRO A 70 -14.25 -8.56 6.95
N GLU A 71 -15.46 -8.13 7.31
CA GLU A 71 -16.41 -7.57 6.34
C GLU A 71 -15.91 -6.27 5.72
N GLN A 72 -14.95 -5.64 6.33
CA GLN A 72 -14.40 -4.37 5.85
C GLN A 72 -13.22 -4.53 4.90
N ILE A 73 -12.83 -5.75 4.58
CA ILE A 73 -11.72 -5.97 3.66
C ILE A 73 -12.08 -5.58 2.22
N GLY A 74 -13.34 -5.70 1.84
CA GLY A 74 -13.80 -5.39 0.48
C GLY A 74 -13.99 -3.90 0.22
N GLU A 75 -15.24 -3.48 0.11
CA GLU A 75 -15.59 -2.11 -0.29
C GLU A 75 -15.04 -1.04 0.65
N TYR A 76 -15.07 -1.30 1.95
CA TYR A 76 -14.55 -0.33 2.91
C TYR A 76 -13.07 -0.07 2.69
N LYS A 77 -12.29 -1.13 2.48
CA LYS A 77 -10.85 -1.00 2.24
C LYS A 77 -10.59 -0.16 0.99
N VAL A 78 -11.31 -0.43 -0.09
CA VAL A 78 -11.13 0.31 -1.34
C VAL A 78 -11.51 1.78 -1.16
N ALA A 79 -12.62 2.05 -0.49
CA ALA A 79 -13.07 3.42 -0.28
C ALA A 79 -12.08 4.21 0.58
N LEU A 80 -11.56 3.60 1.64
CA LEU A 80 -10.57 4.23 2.49
C LEU A 80 -9.29 4.53 1.71
N HIS A 81 -8.83 3.55 0.94
CA HIS A 81 -7.61 3.67 0.15
C HIS A 81 -7.74 4.81 -0.88
N ARG A 82 -8.87 4.87 -1.59
CA ARG A 82 -9.10 5.93 -2.57
C ARG A 82 -9.15 7.31 -1.92
N ARG A 83 -9.81 7.43 -0.77
CA ARG A 83 -9.83 8.70 -0.04
C ARG A 83 -8.45 9.11 0.42
N PHE A 84 -7.66 8.14 0.85
CA PHE A 84 -6.30 8.42 1.30
C PHE A 84 -5.45 8.93 0.14
N ILE A 85 -5.55 8.30 -1.03
CA ILE A 85 -4.82 8.74 -2.21
C ILE A 85 -5.22 10.16 -2.61
N LEU A 86 -6.50 10.49 -2.52
CA LEU A 86 -6.97 11.83 -2.84
C LEU A 86 -6.27 12.90 -1.97
N THR A 87 -6.20 12.66 -0.68
CA THR A 87 -5.49 13.57 0.24
C THR A 87 -4.00 13.57 -0.03
N TRP A 88 -3.42 12.40 -0.24
CA TRP A 88 -1.98 12.25 -0.47
C TRP A 88 -1.54 12.98 -1.74
N VAL A 89 -2.32 12.91 -2.80
CA VAL A 89 -2.03 13.63 -4.06
C VAL A 89 -2.01 15.13 -3.81
N GLY A 90 -2.95 15.64 -3.02
CA GLY A 90 -2.96 17.07 -2.67
C GLY A 90 -1.74 17.48 -1.89
N ASP A 91 -1.30 16.65 -0.96
CA ASP A 91 -0.16 16.94 -0.11
C ASP A 91 1.19 16.75 -0.83
N HIS A 92 1.19 16.02 -1.95
CA HIS A 92 2.41 15.67 -2.67
C HIS A 92 2.33 16.11 -4.14
N ALA A 93 1.69 17.24 -4.40
CA ALA A 93 1.42 17.69 -5.76
C ALA A 93 2.67 17.70 -6.65
N ALA A 94 3.79 18.18 -6.13
CA ALA A 94 5.03 18.23 -6.91
C ALA A 94 5.55 16.82 -7.22
N ALA A 95 5.50 15.93 -6.22
CA ALA A 95 6.02 14.57 -6.36
C ALA A 95 5.21 13.76 -7.36
N VAL A 96 3.91 14.01 -7.48
CA VAL A 96 3.07 13.26 -8.42
C VAL A 96 3.02 13.90 -9.81
N GLY A 97 3.73 15.00 -10.01
CA GLY A 97 3.81 15.63 -11.33
C GLY A 97 2.49 16.14 -11.86
N GLY A 98 1.61 16.60 -10.98
CA GLY A 98 0.30 17.11 -11.37
C GLY A 98 -0.74 16.04 -11.70
N ARG A 99 -0.44 14.77 -11.44
CA ARG A 99 -1.39 13.70 -11.73
C ARG A 99 -2.59 13.75 -10.77
N SER A 100 -3.75 13.32 -11.28
CA SER A 100 -4.96 13.23 -10.49
C SER A 100 -4.92 11.98 -9.59
N CYS A 101 -5.82 11.92 -8.62
CA CYS A 101 -5.94 10.73 -7.78
C CYS A 101 -6.33 9.50 -8.60
N GLU A 102 -7.12 9.67 -9.65
CA GLU A 102 -7.49 8.55 -10.53
C GLU A 102 -6.27 8.02 -11.30
N GLU A 103 -5.40 8.90 -11.73
CA GLU A 103 -4.17 8.49 -12.40
C GLU A 103 -3.22 7.77 -11.45
N VAL A 104 -3.10 8.25 -10.22
CA VAL A 104 -2.28 7.58 -9.20
C VAL A 104 -2.86 6.23 -8.85
N TRP A 105 -4.19 6.13 -8.74
CA TRP A 105 -4.85 4.85 -8.50
C TRP A 105 -4.52 3.85 -9.61
N ARG A 106 -4.56 4.30 -10.86
CA ARG A 106 -4.24 3.43 -12.00
C ARG A 106 -2.79 2.96 -11.97
N ILE A 107 -1.87 3.86 -11.59
CA ILE A 107 -0.46 3.48 -11.45
C ILE A 107 -0.31 2.43 -10.35
N ARG A 108 -1.01 2.59 -9.25
CA ARG A 108 -1.03 1.59 -8.19
C ARG A 108 -1.53 0.24 -8.71
N GLU A 109 -2.56 0.23 -9.55
CA GLU A 109 -3.04 -1.01 -10.15
C GLU A 109 -2.00 -1.66 -11.04
N GLU A 110 -1.23 -0.87 -11.77
CA GLU A 110 -0.12 -1.40 -12.58
C GLU A 110 0.95 -2.03 -11.69
N CYS A 111 1.22 -1.43 -10.53
CA CYS A 111 2.18 -2.00 -9.58
C CYS A 111 1.69 -3.38 -9.10
N ILE A 112 0.41 -3.49 -8.75
CA ILE A 112 -0.15 -4.75 -8.28
C ILE A 112 -0.10 -5.79 -9.40
N ALA A 113 -0.40 -5.40 -10.63
CA ALA A 113 -0.31 -6.30 -11.78
C ALA A 113 1.12 -6.78 -12.00
N ALA A 114 2.10 -5.91 -11.77
CA ALA A 114 3.51 -6.30 -11.89
C ALA A 114 3.90 -7.35 -10.86
N LEU A 115 3.34 -7.28 -9.65
CA LEU A 115 3.60 -8.29 -8.62
C LEU A 115 3.13 -9.68 -9.04
N ALA A 116 2.09 -9.76 -9.83
CA ALA A 116 1.56 -11.04 -10.30
C ALA A 116 2.48 -11.70 -11.32
N GLN A 117 3.45 -10.98 -11.85
CA GLN A 117 4.40 -11.51 -12.82
C GLN A 117 5.66 -12.11 -12.18
N VAL A 118 5.80 -11.94 -10.89
CA VAL A 118 7.03 -12.33 -10.18
C VAL A 118 6.96 -13.77 -9.72
#